data_eec82e77968853866f2e8f543d7a03fb
#
_entry.id   eec82e77968853866f2e8f543d7a03fb
#
_cell.length_a   1.000
_cell.length_b   1.000
_cell.length_c   1.000
_cell.angle_alpha   90.00
_cell.angle_beta   90.00
_cell.angle_gamma   90.00
#
_symmetry.space_group_name_H-M   'P 1'
#
loop_
_entity.id
_entity.type
_entity.pdbx_description
1 polymer ?
#
loop_
_entity_poly.entity_id
_entity_poly.type
_entity_poly.pdbx_seq_one_letter_code
_entity_poly.pdbx_strand_id
1 'polypeptide(L)'
;MGKENMQNKKPMILVLAGPNGSGKSTITAFFDKVGKYTNADDVVATTGMNNMEAAVLVDRMRYESIDKKEDFTFETVLSSEYKSNILRKAKEEGYFIKCVFVLTVDPQINIARIESRVAAGGHNVASDKVIERYYKSINNIKELLNICDIVHVYDNTKTPERIIRKHKEELSIYPNKYWNELDILELME
;
A
#
# COMPACT_ATOMS: atom_id res chain seq x y z
N MET A 1 31.89 -30.87 7.53
CA MET A 1 30.55 -31.29 7.05
C MET A 1 29.53 -30.28 7.58
N GLY A 2 28.72 -29.69 6.72
CA GLY A 2 27.57 -28.86 7.12
C GLY A 2 27.61 -27.40 6.65
N LYS A 3 27.99 -27.08 5.41
CA LYS A 3 27.64 -25.84 4.73
C LYS A 3 26.70 -26.21 3.58
N GLU A 4 25.48 -26.59 3.91
CA GLU A 4 24.45 -26.83 2.93
C GLU A 4 23.22 -26.02 3.30
N ASN A 5 22.68 -25.32 2.27
CA ASN A 5 21.40 -24.66 2.21
C ASN A 5 21.22 -23.32 2.96
N MET A 6 22.02 -22.33 2.63
CA MET A 6 21.43 -21.00 2.40
C MET A 6 20.71 -21.04 1.04
N GLN A 7 19.53 -21.65 0.98
CA GLN A 7 18.62 -21.44 -0.14
C GLN A 7 18.52 -19.93 -0.39
N ASN A 8 18.75 -19.48 -1.62
CA ASN A 8 18.64 -18.12 -2.10
C ASN A 8 17.18 -17.64 -1.88
N LYS A 9 16.86 -17.26 -0.64
CA LYS A 9 15.56 -16.67 -0.31
C LYS A 9 15.48 -15.33 -1.05
N LYS A 10 14.53 -15.19 -1.97
CA LYS A 10 14.28 -13.91 -2.64
C LYS A 10 14.04 -12.83 -1.58
N PRO A 11 14.64 -11.65 -1.71
CA PRO A 11 14.31 -10.54 -0.83
C PRO A 11 12.82 -10.18 -0.99
N MET A 12 12.21 -9.70 0.06
CA MET A 12 10.77 -9.49 0.14
C MET A 12 10.40 -8.05 0.42
N ILE A 13 9.37 -7.57 -0.26
CA ILE A 13 8.71 -6.29 0.05
C ILE A 13 7.29 -6.55 0.50
N LEU A 14 6.90 -5.91 1.62
CA LEU A 14 5.51 -5.74 2.00
C LEU A 14 5.07 -4.30 1.75
N VAL A 15 4.12 -4.12 0.86
CA VAL A 15 3.51 -2.82 0.54
C VAL A 15 2.16 -2.70 1.23
N LEU A 16 2.00 -1.63 2.02
CA LEU A 16 0.76 -1.28 2.68
C LEU A 16 0.19 -0.06 1.97
N ALA A 17 -0.78 -0.24 1.08
CA ALA A 17 -1.25 0.78 0.15
C ALA A 17 -2.72 1.14 0.33
N GLY A 18 -3.11 2.31 -0.20
CA GLY A 18 -4.50 2.77 -0.25
C GLY A 18 -4.66 4.26 0.07
N PRO A 19 -5.81 4.86 -0.28
CA PRO A 19 -6.07 6.28 -0.13
C PRO A 19 -5.93 6.78 1.32
N ASN A 20 -5.73 8.09 1.49
CA ASN A 20 -5.80 8.72 2.81
C ASN A 20 -7.20 8.46 3.41
N GLY A 21 -7.28 8.15 4.70
CA GLY A 21 -8.57 7.90 5.38
C GLY A 21 -9.21 6.53 5.09
N SER A 22 -8.64 5.66 4.25
CA SER A 22 -9.19 4.33 3.99
C SER A 22 -9.11 3.36 5.19
N GLY A 23 -8.35 3.72 6.24
CA GLY A 23 -8.15 2.87 7.42
C GLY A 23 -7.05 1.82 7.25
N LYS A 24 -6.02 2.13 6.45
CA LYS A 24 -4.84 1.25 6.28
C LYS A 24 -4.30 0.73 7.60
N SER A 25 -4.01 1.61 8.55
CA SER A 25 -3.44 1.24 9.86
C SER A 25 -4.26 0.21 10.62
N THR A 26 -5.59 0.22 10.47
CA THR A 26 -6.47 -0.77 11.11
C THR A 26 -6.25 -2.17 10.55
N ILE A 27 -6.10 -2.30 9.24
CA ILE A 27 -5.95 -3.60 8.56
C ILE A 27 -4.49 -4.03 8.59
N THR A 28 -3.56 -3.10 8.37
CA THR A 28 -2.13 -3.42 8.32
C THR A 28 -1.54 -3.84 9.67
N ALA A 29 -2.23 -3.53 10.78
CA ALA A 29 -1.88 -4.05 12.10
C ALA A 29 -1.94 -5.58 12.20
N PHE A 30 -2.68 -6.26 11.31
CA PHE A 30 -2.76 -7.72 11.26
C PHE A 30 -1.66 -8.36 10.38
N PHE A 31 -0.77 -7.57 9.80
CA PHE A 31 0.32 -8.07 8.96
C PHE A 31 1.67 -7.79 9.60
N ASP A 32 2.44 -8.85 9.80
CA ASP A 32 3.82 -8.71 10.30
C ASP A 32 4.67 -7.98 9.27
N LYS A 33 5.32 -6.91 9.72
CA LYS A 33 6.28 -6.15 8.91
C LYS A 33 7.50 -6.99 8.61
N VAL A 34 8.02 -6.88 7.41
CA VAL A 34 9.30 -7.52 7.02
C VAL A 34 10.38 -6.45 6.91
N GLY A 35 11.55 -6.73 7.43
CA GLY A 35 12.69 -5.82 7.36
C GLY A 35 12.41 -4.41 7.88
N LYS A 36 13.05 -3.43 7.26
CA LYS A 36 12.93 -2.02 7.65
C LYS A 36 11.58 -1.44 7.22
N TYR A 37 10.85 -0.84 8.15
CA TYR A 37 9.59 -0.13 7.85
C TYR A 37 9.84 1.34 7.55
N THR A 38 9.19 1.87 6.51
CA THR A 38 9.25 3.30 6.15
C THR A 38 7.86 3.86 5.83
N ASN A 39 7.55 5.00 6.46
CA ASN A 39 6.34 5.79 6.22
C ASN A 39 6.72 7.27 6.28
N ALA A 40 6.38 8.06 5.25
CA ALA A 40 6.72 9.49 5.21
C ALA A 40 5.98 10.29 6.28
N ASP A 41 4.73 9.92 6.61
CA ASP A 41 3.95 10.61 7.65
C ASP A 41 4.60 10.43 9.04
N ASP A 42 5.17 9.25 9.33
CA ASP A 42 5.90 8.99 10.58
C ASP A 42 7.19 9.83 10.64
N VAL A 43 7.89 9.99 9.50
CA VAL A 43 9.09 10.84 9.44
C VAL A 43 8.72 12.30 9.71
N VAL A 44 7.66 12.83 9.10
CA VAL A 44 7.16 14.19 9.38
C VAL A 44 6.85 14.34 10.86
N ALA A 45 6.12 13.40 11.44
CA ALA A 45 5.69 13.47 12.85
C ALA A 45 6.87 13.43 13.84
N THR A 46 7.93 12.68 13.51
CA THR A 46 9.08 12.50 14.44
C THR A 46 10.20 13.51 14.25
N THR A 47 10.38 14.07 13.04
CA THR A 47 11.52 14.92 12.70
C THR A 47 11.13 16.39 12.51
N GLY A 48 9.85 16.69 12.26
CA GLY A 48 9.39 18.02 11.88
C GLY A 48 9.75 18.41 10.41
N MET A 49 10.28 17.49 9.61
CA MET A 49 10.53 17.72 8.19
C MET A 49 9.23 18.05 7.45
N ASN A 50 9.33 18.81 6.36
CA ASN A 50 8.17 18.98 5.48
C ASN A 50 7.85 17.68 4.70
N ASN A 51 6.63 17.58 4.16
CA ASN A 51 6.15 16.38 3.48
C ASN A 51 7.02 15.96 2.28
N MET A 52 7.60 16.92 1.55
CA MET A 52 8.44 16.64 0.38
C MET A 52 9.79 16.05 0.80
N GLU A 53 10.44 16.65 1.78
CA GLU A 53 11.71 16.16 2.34
C GLU A 53 11.57 14.75 2.91
N ALA A 54 10.51 14.52 3.70
CA ALA A 54 10.22 13.21 4.26
C ALA A 54 9.96 12.15 3.15
N ALA A 55 9.21 12.52 2.09
CA ALA A 55 8.97 11.63 0.97
C ALA A 55 10.28 11.26 0.23
N VAL A 56 11.14 12.24 -0.04
CA VAL A 56 12.45 12.01 -0.68
C VAL A 56 13.34 11.12 0.20
N LEU A 57 13.36 11.37 1.50
CA LEU A 57 14.16 10.57 2.44
C LEU A 57 13.73 9.10 2.46
N VAL A 58 12.43 8.83 2.63
CA VAL A 58 11.96 7.43 2.67
C VAL A 58 12.13 6.71 1.33
N ASP A 59 12.01 7.42 0.21
CA ASP A 59 12.23 6.82 -1.10
C ASP A 59 13.72 6.46 -1.29
N ARG A 60 14.65 7.33 -0.89
CA ARG A 60 16.08 6.99 -0.87
C ARG A 60 16.35 5.74 -0.04
N MET A 61 15.77 5.64 1.16
CA MET A 61 15.93 4.46 2.02
C MET A 61 15.40 3.18 1.35
N ARG A 62 14.30 3.27 0.60
CA ARG A 62 13.73 2.13 -0.14
C ARG A 62 14.63 1.67 -1.29
N TYR A 63 15.15 2.63 -2.08
CA TYR A 63 16.11 2.31 -3.14
C TYR A 63 17.40 1.70 -2.59
N GLU A 64 17.95 2.24 -1.48
CA GLU A 64 19.09 1.65 -0.79
C GLU A 64 18.83 0.22 -0.33
N SER A 65 17.62 -0.08 0.17
CA SER A 65 17.25 -1.45 0.54
C SER A 65 17.17 -2.37 -0.69
N ILE A 66 16.67 -1.88 -1.83
CA ILE A 66 16.66 -2.63 -3.10
C ILE A 66 18.08 -2.94 -3.55
N ASP A 67 18.98 -1.96 -3.55
CA ASP A 67 20.37 -2.14 -3.98
C ASP A 67 21.13 -3.13 -3.09
N LYS A 68 20.78 -3.19 -1.79
CA LYS A 68 21.38 -4.13 -0.82
C LYS A 68 20.68 -5.48 -0.74
N LYS A 69 19.60 -5.69 -1.48
CA LYS A 69 18.76 -6.90 -1.41
C LYS A 69 18.19 -7.18 -0.01
N GLU A 70 17.85 -6.13 0.73
CA GLU A 70 17.28 -6.21 2.07
C GLU A 70 15.75 -6.28 2.02
N ASP A 71 15.17 -7.08 2.92
CA ASP A 71 13.71 -7.08 3.11
C ASP A 71 13.25 -5.72 3.66
N PHE A 72 12.12 -5.20 3.19
CA PHE A 72 11.54 -3.98 3.75
C PHE A 72 10.03 -3.90 3.61
N THR A 73 9.43 -3.07 4.45
CA THR A 73 8.00 -2.74 4.43
C THR A 73 7.82 -1.24 4.23
N PHE A 74 6.87 -0.83 3.43
CA PHE A 74 6.52 0.57 3.35
C PHE A 74 5.04 0.84 3.24
N GLU A 75 4.62 1.98 3.77
CA GLU A 75 3.27 2.50 3.63
C GLU A 75 3.23 3.60 2.56
N THR A 76 2.15 3.62 1.76
CA THR A 76 1.97 4.60 0.68
C THR A 76 0.49 4.82 0.36
N VAL A 77 0.15 6.04 -0.08
CA VAL A 77 -1.16 6.32 -0.71
C VAL A 77 -1.23 5.71 -2.11
N LEU A 78 -0.09 5.50 -2.77
CA LEU A 78 0.02 4.98 -4.14
C LEU A 78 -0.79 5.79 -5.17
N SER A 79 -0.76 7.11 -5.07
CA SER A 79 -1.50 8.02 -5.96
C SER A 79 -0.66 8.63 -7.07
N SER A 80 0.56 8.13 -7.30
CA SER A 80 1.46 8.60 -8.36
C SER A 80 2.21 7.45 -8.99
N GLU A 81 2.48 7.55 -10.28
CA GLU A 81 3.28 6.59 -11.06
C GLU A 81 4.70 6.41 -10.49
N TYR A 82 5.27 7.49 -9.94
CA TYR A 82 6.57 7.44 -9.28
C TYR A 82 6.65 6.38 -8.17
N LYS A 83 5.56 6.13 -7.43
CA LYS A 83 5.52 5.11 -6.37
C LYS A 83 5.47 3.70 -6.95
N SER A 84 4.85 3.52 -8.10
CA SER A 84 4.85 2.26 -8.84
C SER A 84 6.24 1.90 -9.38
N ASN A 85 7.06 2.90 -9.74
CA ASN A 85 8.43 2.69 -10.24
C ASN A 85 9.33 1.98 -9.22
N ILE A 86 9.15 2.22 -7.93
CA ILE A 86 9.88 1.49 -6.87
C ILE A 86 9.55 -0.01 -6.95
N LEU A 87 8.29 -0.35 -7.17
CA LEU A 87 7.85 -1.75 -7.26
C LEU A 87 8.35 -2.41 -8.55
N ARG A 88 8.30 -1.69 -9.68
CA ARG A 88 8.84 -2.19 -10.96
C ARG A 88 10.33 -2.50 -10.83
N LYS A 89 11.12 -1.54 -10.31
CA LYS A 89 12.56 -1.74 -10.06
C LYS A 89 12.79 -2.93 -9.14
N ALA A 90 12.06 -3.05 -8.05
CA ALA A 90 12.21 -4.18 -7.13
C ALA A 90 11.87 -5.51 -7.81
N LYS A 91 10.85 -5.55 -8.67
CA LYS A 91 10.51 -6.75 -9.45
C LYS A 91 11.62 -7.15 -10.41
N GLU A 92 12.20 -6.20 -11.13
CA GLU A 92 13.36 -6.39 -12.01
C GLU A 92 14.57 -6.93 -11.23
N GLU A 93 14.74 -6.46 -10.00
CA GLU A 93 15.80 -6.90 -9.08
C GLU A 93 15.51 -8.24 -8.37
N GLY A 94 14.43 -8.91 -8.74
CA GLY A 94 14.10 -10.27 -8.28
C GLY A 94 13.40 -10.37 -6.94
N TYR A 95 12.85 -9.28 -6.43
CA TYR A 95 12.07 -9.29 -5.19
C TYR A 95 10.77 -10.08 -5.30
N PHE A 96 10.38 -10.70 -4.19
CA PHE A 96 9.02 -11.17 -3.96
C PHE A 96 8.21 -10.04 -3.34
N ILE A 97 7.12 -9.62 -4.02
CA ILE A 97 6.35 -8.43 -3.63
C ILE A 97 4.95 -8.85 -3.19
N LYS A 98 4.62 -8.54 -1.93
CA LYS A 98 3.27 -8.67 -1.36
C LYS A 98 2.67 -7.29 -1.13
N CYS A 99 1.46 -7.06 -1.63
CA CYS A 99 0.71 -5.83 -1.43
C CYS A 99 -0.58 -6.10 -0.65
N VAL A 100 -0.84 -5.25 0.36
CA VAL A 100 -2.13 -5.13 1.04
C VAL A 100 -2.68 -3.75 0.72
N PHE A 101 -3.72 -3.71 -0.10
CA PHE A 101 -4.39 -2.48 -0.50
C PHE A 101 -5.72 -2.32 0.26
N VAL A 102 -5.96 -1.14 0.80
CA VAL A 102 -7.16 -0.84 1.58
C VAL A 102 -7.91 0.32 0.95
N LEU A 103 -9.17 0.11 0.61
CA LEU A 103 -10.05 1.12 0.03
C LEU A 103 -11.38 1.23 0.80
N THR A 104 -12.19 2.17 0.42
CA THR A 104 -13.60 2.32 0.78
C THR A 104 -14.40 2.52 -0.50
N VAL A 105 -15.71 2.37 -0.46
CA VAL A 105 -16.57 2.54 -1.65
C VAL A 105 -16.70 3.99 -2.11
N ASP A 106 -16.44 4.97 -1.23
CA ASP A 106 -16.65 6.39 -1.52
C ASP A 106 -15.59 7.26 -0.80
N PRO A 107 -14.94 8.22 -1.50
CA PRO A 107 -13.99 9.15 -0.89
C PRO A 107 -14.57 10.02 0.23
N GLN A 108 -15.88 10.23 0.28
CA GLN A 108 -16.54 10.97 1.36
C GLN A 108 -16.38 10.28 2.72
N ILE A 109 -16.35 8.94 2.74
CA ILE A 109 -16.07 8.16 3.94
C ILE A 109 -14.66 8.46 4.44
N ASN A 110 -13.71 8.57 3.53
CA ASN A 110 -12.32 8.89 3.84
C ASN A 110 -12.19 10.29 4.43
N ILE A 111 -12.89 11.27 3.84
CA ILE A 111 -12.91 12.66 4.32
C ILE A 111 -13.47 12.71 5.74
N ALA A 112 -14.64 12.14 5.99
CA ALA A 112 -15.24 12.12 7.33
C ALA A 112 -14.34 11.49 8.39
N ARG A 113 -13.60 10.42 8.03
CA ARG A 113 -12.62 9.79 8.93
C ARG A 113 -11.41 10.68 9.21
N ILE A 114 -10.93 11.41 8.19
CA ILE A 114 -9.82 12.35 8.36
C ILE A 114 -10.26 13.50 9.27
N GLU A 115 -11.45 14.07 9.06
CA GLU A 115 -12.01 15.14 9.90
C GLU A 115 -12.14 14.69 11.37
N SER A 116 -12.68 13.48 11.61
CA SER A 116 -12.76 12.91 12.95
C SER A 116 -11.38 12.75 13.61
N ARG A 117 -10.39 12.32 12.84
CA ARG A 117 -9.01 12.19 13.31
C ARG A 117 -8.37 13.54 13.62
N VAL A 118 -8.61 14.55 12.78
CA VAL A 118 -8.13 15.92 12.99
C VAL A 118 -8.73 16.50 14.26
N ALA A 119 -10.02 16.31 14.52
CA ALA A 119 -10.67 16.71 15.76
C ALA A 119 -10.04 16.08 17.01
N ALA A 120 -9.41 14.90 16.85
CA ALA A 120 -8.64 14.22 17.89
C ALA A 120 -7.14 14.57 17.90
N GLY A 121 -6.71 15.64 17.20
CA GLY A 121 -5.33 16.11 17.15
C GLY A 121 -4.44 15.47 16.07
N GLY A 122 -5.02 14.75 15.14
CA GLY A 122 -4.29 14.10 14.04
C GLY A 122 -3.99 15.03 12.86
N HIS A 123 -3.22 14.52 11.90
CA HIS A 123 -2.80 15.26 10.73
C HIS A 123 -3.94 15.48 9.73
N ASN A 124 -4.04 16.72 9.19
CA ASN A 124 -5.05 17.11 8.19
C ASN A 124 -4.56 16.86 6.76
N VAL A 125 -5.51 16.52 5.87
CA VAL A 125 -5.32 16.48 4.41
C VAL A 125 -6.52 17.20 3.79
N ALA A 126 -6.28 18.16 2.90
CA ALA A 126 -7.34 18.91 2.23
C ALA A 126 -8.27 17.97 1.44
N SER A 127 -9.58 18.20 1.53
CA SER A 127 -10.62 17.28 0.99
C SER A 127 -10.51 17.07 -0.51
N ASP A 128 -10.17 18.12 -1.28
CA ASP A 128 -9.91 18.04 -2.71
C ASP A 128 -8.75 17.08 -3.04
N LYS A 129 -7.67 17.12 -2.27
CA LYS A 129 -6.54 16.19 -2.38
C LYS A 129 -6.89 14.76 -1.96
N VAL A 130 -7.79 14.59 -0.99
CA VAL A 130 -8.28 13.26 -0.62
C VAL A 130 -9.02 12.62 -1.77
N ILE A 131 -9.93 13.37 -2.42
CA ILE A 131 -10.71 12.89 -3.57
C ILE A 131 -9.78 12.57 -4.75
N GLU A 132 -8.90 13.49 -5.12
CA GLU A 132 -7.97 13.30 -6.22
C GLU A 132 -7.10 12.04 -6.02
N ARG A 133 -6.52 11.90 -4.82
CA ARG A 133 -5.66 10.76 -4.48
C ARG A 133 -6.43 9.46 -4.36
N TYR A 134 -7.70 9.50 -3.97
CA TYR A 134 -8.57 8.34 -3.90
C TYR A 134 -8.68 7.68 -5.27
N TYR A 135 -9.12 8.43 -6.29
CA TYR A 135 -9.27 7.88 -7.64
C TYR A 135 -7.92 7.45 -8.26
N LYS A 136 -6.89 8.27 -8.11
CA LYS A 136 -5.54 7.92 -8.58
C LYS A 136 -5.02 6.62 -7.92
N SER A 137 -5.27 6.44 -6.64
CA SER A 137 -4.85 5.25 -5.90
C SER A 137 -5.59 4.00 -6.36
N ILE A 138 -6.90 4.09 -6.56
CA ILE A 138 -7.74 2.98 -7.04
C ILE A 138 -7.35 2.56 -8.46
N ASN A 139 -7.14 3.50 -9.36
CA ASN A 139 -6.70 3.23 -10.73
C ASN A 139 -5.34 2.52 -10.81
N ASN A 140 -4.54 2.55 -9.75
CA ASN A 140 -3.28 1.82 -9.67
C ASN A 140 -3.43 0.36 -9.21
N ILE A 141 -4.64 -0.11 -8.87
CA ILE A 141 -4.87 -1.51 -8.46
C ILE A 141 -4.50 -2.47 -9.59
N LYS A 142 -4.90 -2.16 -10.82
CA LYS A 142 -4.52 -2.92 -12.03
C LYS A 142 -2.99 -3.13 -12.10
N GLU A 143 -2.23 -2.08 -11.89
CA GLU A 143 -0.78 -2.15 -11.94
C GLU A 143 -0.21 -3.01 -10.81
N LEU A 144 -0.76 -2.91 -9.59
CA LEU A 144 -0.37 -3.78 -8.47
C LEU A 144 -0.63 -5.26 -8.80
N LEU A 145 -1.75 -5.56 -9.42
CA LEU A 145 -2.08 -6.92 -9.86
C LEU A 145 -1.08 -7.45 -10.89
N ASN A 146 -0.49 -6.60 -11.72
CA ASN A 146 0.51 -7.00 -12.70
C ASN A 146 1.91 -7.17 -12.10
N ILE A 147 2.31 -6.30 -11.17
CA ILE A 147 3.68 -6.28 -10.62
C ILE A 147 3.85 -7.25 -9.45
N CYS A 148 2.90 -7.28 -8.51
CA CYS A 148 3.05 -7.97 -7.23
C CYS A 148 2.76 -9.47 -7.35
N ASP A 149 3.50 -10.29 -6.60
CA ASP A 149 3.30 -11.74 -6.52
C ASP A 149 2.05 -12.10 -5.70
N ILE A 150 1.78 -11.31 -4.65
CA ILE A 150 0.57 -11.43 -3.83
C ILE A 150 -0.09 -10.05 -3.72
N VAL A 151 -1.39 -9.98 -3.96
CA VAL A 151 -2.20 -8.79 -3.72
C VAL A 151 -3.45 -9.17 -2.93
N HIS A 152 -3.69 -8.44 -1.86
CA HIS A 152 -4.95 -8.46 -1.13
C HIS A 152 -5.57 -7.07 -1.17
N VAL A 153 -6.77 -6.94 -1.74
CA VAL A 153 -7.55 -5.70 -1.68
C VAL A 153 -8.68 -5.87 -0.67
N TYR A 154 -8.70 -4.97 0.31
CA TYR A 154 -9.72 -4.93 1.36
C TYR A 154 -10.64 -3.72 1.18
N ASP A 155 -11.93 -3.97 1.11
CA ASP A 155 -12.93 -2.95 1.38
C ASP A 155 -13.01 -2.72 2.90
N ASN A 156 -12.84 -1.48 3.31
CA ASN A 156 -12.98 -1.05 4.69
C ASN A 156 -14.06 0.03 4.84
N THR A 157 -15.13 -0.10 4.05
CA THR A 157 -16.27 0.84 4.10
C THR A 157 -16.92 0.82 5.48
N LYS A 158 -17.12 -0.33 6.04
CA LYS A 158 -17.69 -0.54 7.37
C LYS A 158 -16.84 -1.50 8.20
N THR A 159 -16.90 -2.76 7.86
CA THR A 159 -16.10 -3.84 8.44
C THR A 159 -15.11 -4.29 7.37
N PRO A 160 -13.83 -4.52 7.70
CA PRO A 160 -12.86 -4.96 6.71
C PRO A 160 -13.25 -6.28 6.05
N GLU A 161 -13.46 -6.28 4.74
CA GLU A 161 -13.75 -7.45 3.93
C GLU A 161 -12.79 -7.52 2.74
N ARG A 162 -12.21 -8.68 2.48
CA ARG A 162 -11.34 -8.84 1.31
C ARG A 162 -12.16 -9.03 0.06
N ILE A 163 -11.99 -8.15 -0.94
CA ILE A 163 -12.72 -8.19 -2.22
C ILE A 163 -11.88 -8.75 -3.38
N ILE A 164 -10.54 -8.66 -3.31
CA ILE A 164 -9.64 -9.27 -4.31
C ILE A 164 -8.52 -10.01 -3.58
N ARG A 165 -8.20 -11.20 -4.07
CA ARG A 165 -7.00 -11.97 -3.72
C ARG A 165 -6.29 -12.41 -4.98
N LYS A 166 -5.04 -11.99 -5.14
CA LYS A 166 -4.11 -12.55 -6.10
C LYS A 166 -3.00 -13.30 -5.36
N HIS A 167 -2.67 -14.48 -5.84
CA HIS A 167 -1.51 -15.26 -5.40
C HIS A 167 -0.85 -15.87 -6.64
N LYS A 168 0.25 -15.27 -7.08
CA LYS A 168 0.89 -15.57 -8.37
C LYS A 168 -0.10 -15.39 -9.53
N GLU A 169 -0.40 -16.47 -10.27
CA GLU A 169 -1.35 -16.47 -11.39
C GLU A 169 -2.82 -16.70 -10.97
N GLU A 170 -3.06 -17.08 -9.71
CA GLU A 170 -4.41 -17.29 -9.21
C GLU A 170 -5.04 -15.97 -8.79
N LEU A 171 -6.18 -15.62 -9.35
CA LEU A 171 -6.98 -14.46 -9.03
C LEU A 171 -8.37 -14.91 -8.54
N SER A 172 -8.80 -14.36 -7.41
CA SER A 172 -10.12 -14.59 -6.84
C SER A 172 -10.74 -13.28 -6.44
N ILE A 173 -12.03 -13.11 -6.71
CA ILE A 173 -12.83 -11.96 -6.31
C ILE A 173 -13.91 -12.40 -5.32
N TYR A 174 -14.29 -11.51 -4.43
CA TYR A 174 -15.26 -11.74 -3.36
C TYR A 174 -16.21 -10.54 -3.28
N PRO A 175 -17.31 -10.55 -4.09
CA PRO A 175 -18.32 -9.50 -4.02
C PRO A 175 -18.90 -9.36 -2.62
N ASN A 176 -19.22 -8.13 -2.23
CA ASN A 176 -19.86 -7.83 -0.95
C ASN A 176 -21.03 -6.84 -1.14
N LYS A 177 -21.53 -6.28 -0.07
CA LYS A 177 -22.66 -5.34 -0.10
C LYS A 177 -22.35 -4.05 -0.88
N TYR A 178 -21.10 -3.61 -0.91
CA TYR A 178 -20.67 -2.34 -1.49
C TYR A 178 -20.01 -2.47 -2.86
N TRP A 179 -19.49 -3.67 -3.16
CA TRP A 179 -18.74 -3.98 -4.37
C TRP A 179 -19.36 -5.22 -5.01
N ASN A 180 -20.15 -5.04 -6.06
CA ASN A 180 -20.62 -6.16 -6.85
C ASN A 180 -19.50 -6.69 -7.77
N GLU A 181 -19.75 -7.76 -8.50
CA GLU A 181 -18.74 -8.40 -9.36
C GLU A 181 -18.22 -7.46 -10.44
N LEU A 182 -19.11 -6.66 -11.07
CA LEU A 182 -18.72 -5.72 -12.12
C LEU A 182 -17.85 -4.59 -11.56
N ASP A 183 -18.23 -4.03 -10.41
CA ASP A 183 -17.43 -2.99 -9.74
C ASP A 183 -16.00 -3.48 -9.44
N ILE A 184 -15.86 -4.75 -9.01
CA ILE A 184 -14.54 -5.34 -8.72
C ILE A 184 -13.75 -5.55 -10.01
N LEU A 185 -14.41 -5.99 -11.09
CA LEU A 185 -13.75 -6.17 -12.39
C LEU A 185 -13.25 -4.83 -12.96
N GLU A 186 -14.02 -3.75 -12.81
CA GLU A 186 -13.60 -2.39 -13.19
C GLU A 186 -12.33 -1.92 -12.45
N LEU A 187 -12.12 -2.34 -11.20
CA LEU A 187 -10.87 -2.06 -10.47
C LEU A 187 -9.64 -2.72 -11.09
N MET A 188 -9.83 -3.72 -11.92
CA MET A 188 -8.76 -4.53 -12.52
C MET A 188 -8.46 -4.15 -13.97
N GLU A 189 -9.30 -3.29 -14.59
CA GLU A 189 -9.14 -2.76 -15.95
C GLU A 189 -8.34 -1.44 -15.99
#